data_1d76477b2f8d93a98aa680767dc3e5a7
#
_entry.id   1d76477b2f8d93a98aa680767dc3e5a7
#
_cell.length_a   1.000
_cell.length_b   1.000
_cell.length_c   1.000
_cell.angle_alpha   90.00
_cell.angle_beta   90.00
_cell.angle_gamma   90.00
#
_symmetry.space_group_name_H-M   'P 1'
#
loop_
_entity.id
_entity.type
_entity.pdbx_description
1 polymer ?
#
loop_
_entity_poly.entity_id
_entity_poly.type
_entity_poly.pdbx_seq_one_letter_code
_entity_poly.pdbx_strand_id
1 'polypeptide(L)'
;TGKGKVSDYTYAELQQFNLVDRNGNVTTFKIPTLKECLEWSKGKTILNLDIKDVPLEVMADFIETEKPVNVIYTVHNAGQARYYLDRKPDAMFSCWCKNREEFDNYEKAGIPWKQVMAYVGPKMKPEQQPLYDALHRNGVMCMISVAPTHDRAKTETEKTAGYQSEISTRPDVIETDYPYLFQGLDLTK
;
A
#
# COMPACT_ATOMS: atom_id res chain seq x y z
N THR A 1 -8.63 -15.13 -16.40
CA THR A 1 -9.03 -16.47 -16.89
C THR A 1 -7.95 -17.54 -16.70
N GLY A 2 -6.71 -17.16 -16.35
CA GLY A 2 -5.61 -18.09 -16.04
C GLY A 2 -5.81 -18.82 -14.71
N LYS A 3 -4.98 -19.86 -14.46
CA LYS A 3 -4.92 -20.62 -13.21
C LYS A 3 -3.45 -20.87 -12.86
N GLY A 4 -3.14 -21.04 -11.59
CA GLY A 4 -1.76 -21.24 -11.12
C GLY A 4 -1.07 -19.92 -10.73
N LYS A 5 0.25 -19.96 -10.57
CA LYS A 5 1.05 -18.79 -10.18
C LYS A 5 1.47 -17.99 -11.42
N VAL A 6 1.59 -16.68 -11.30
CA VAL A 6 2.12 -15.81 -12.38
C VAL A 6 3.52 -16.26 -12.80
N SER A 7 4.35 -16.70 -11.84
CA SER A 7 5.70 -17.22 -12.11
C SER A 7 5.78 -18.49 -12.96
N ASP A 8 4.66 -19.19 -13.14
CA ASP A 8 4.62 -20.44 -13.94
C ASP A 8 4.48 -20.15 -15.44
N TYR A 9 4.34 -18.88 -15.83
CA TYR A 9 4.05 -18.44 -17.19
C TYR A 9 5.08 -17.44 -17.69
N THR A 10 5.35 -17.49 -18.97
CA THR A 10 6.03 -16.39 -19.68
C THR A 10 5.09 -15.19 -19.85
N TYR A 11 5.66 -14.02 -20.10
CA TYR A 11 4.83 -12.82 -20.38
C TYR A 11 3.90 -13.04 -21.58
N ALA A 12 4.36 -13.70 -22.66
CA ALA A 12 3.54 -13.98 -23.84
C ALA A 12 2.32 -14.87 -23.49
N GLU A 13 2.49 -15.84 -22.61
CA GLU A 13 1.40 -16.70 -22.12
C GLU A 13 0.43 -15.92 -21.23
N LEU A 14 0.93 -15.07 -20.32
CA LEU A 14 0.09 -14.20 -19.48
C LEU A 14 -0.80 -13.29 -20.33
N GLN A 15 -0.32 -12.81 -21.47
CA GLN A 15 -1.10 -11.98 -22.40
C GLN A 15 -2.24 -12.74 -23.10
N GLN A 16 -2.29 -14.07 -23.04
CA GLN A 16 -3.43 -14.84 -23.53
C GLN A 16 -4.61 -14.83 -22.54
N PHE A 17 -4.36 -14.57 -21.27
CA PHE A 17 -5.41 -14.53 -20.25
C PHE A 17 -6.11 -13.16 -20.24
N ASN A 18 -7.41 -13.17 -19.94
CA ASN A 18 -8.19 -11.96 -19.72
C ASN A 18 -8.44 -11.76 -18.22
N LEU A 19 -8.51 -10.51 -17.80
CA LEU A 19 -8.95 -10.17 -16.45
C LEU A 19 -10.45 -10.43 -16.31
N VAL A 20 -10.88 -10.70 -15.10
CA VAL A 20 -12.28 -10.91 -14.73
C VAL A 20 -12.69 -9.77 -13.80
N ASP A 21 -13.85 -9.19 -14.04
CA ASP A 21 -14.39 -8.14 -13.17
C ASP A 21 -14.89 -8.69 -11.82
N ARG A 22 -15.31 -7.80 -10.93
CA ARG A 22 -15.83 -8.19 -9.60
C ARG A 22 -17.07 -9.04 -9.63
N ASN A 23 -17.83 -9.02 -10.72
CA ASN A 23 -19.06 -9.81 -10.92
C ASN A 23 -18.77 -11.17 -11.57
N GLY A 24 -17.50 -11.47 -11.88
CA GLY A 24 -17.09 -12.69 -12.54
C GLY A 24 -17.17 -12.65 -14.06
N ASN A 25 -17.45 -11.50 -14.67
CA ASN A 25 -17.49 -11.38 -16.12
C ASN A 25 -16.08 -11.29 -16.69
N VAL A 26 -15.81 -12.04 -17.75
CA VAL A 26 -14.55 -11.97 -18.49
C VAL A 26 -14.50 -10.65 -19.26
N THR A 27 -13.43 -9.90 -19.08
CA THR A 27 -13.19 -8.62 -19.78
C THR A 27 -12.26 -8.83 -20.98
N THR A 28 -12.05 -7.79 -21.75
CA THR A 28 -11.01 -7.74 -22.79
C THR A 28 -9.66 -7.28 -22.27
N PHE A 29 -9.59 -6.87 -20.99
CA PHE A 29 -8.36 -6.37 -20.38
C PHE A 29 -7.38 -7.48 -20.08
N LYS A 30 -6.10 -7.16 -20.17
CA LYS A 30 -4.96 -8.03 -19.91
C LYS A 30 -4.24 -7.65 -18.60
N ILE A 31 -3.38 -8.55 -18.11
CA ILE A 31 -2.51 -8.23 -16.97
C ILE A 31 -1.49 -7.19 -17.45
N PRO A 32 -1.48 -5.97 -16.88
CA PRO A 32 -0.50 -4.95 -17.25
C PRO A 32 0.87 -5.28 -16.66
N THR A 33 1.92 -4.83 -17.31
CA THR A 33 3.27 -4.78 -16.73
C THR A 33 3.36 -3.63 -15.71
N LEU A 34 4.32 -3.70 -14.79
CA LEU A 34 4.59 -2.59 -13.86
C LEU A 34 4.97 -1.31 -14.64
N LYS A 35 5.71 -1.43 -15.72
CA LYS A 35 6.06 -0.28 -16.57
C LYS A 35 4.83 0.40 -17.17
N GLU A 36 3.87 -0.35 -17.67
CA GLU A 36 2.61 0.19 -18.17
C GLU A 36 1.80 0.88 -17.07
N CYS A 37 1.79 0.31 -15.85
CA CYS A 37 1.16 0.94 -14.69
C CYS A 37 1.84 2.27 -14.32
N LEU A 38 3.18 2.33 -14.34
CA LEU A 38 3.95 3.55 -14.08
C LEU A 38 3.63 4.64 -15.10
N GLU A 39 3.62 4.30 -16.39
CA GLU A 39 3.26 5.25 -17.46
C GLU A 39 1.81 5.75 -17.32
N TRP A 40 0.87 4.84 -17.04
CA TRP A 40 -0.53 5.20 -16.82
C TRP A 40 -0.73 6.14 -15.65
N SER A 41 0.02 5.97 -14.57
CA SER A 41 -0.16 6.74 -13.32
C SER A 41 0.39 8.17 -13.40
N LYS A 42 1.24 8.50 -14.39
CA LYS A 42 1.85 9.82 -14.54
C LYS A 42 0.80 10.94 -14.60
N GLY A 43 0.92 11.90 -13.67
CA GLY A 43 0.00 13.02 -13.55
C GLY A 43 -1.44 12.68 -13.11
N LYS A 44 -1.70 11.42 -12.73
CA LYS A 44 -3.04 10.96 -12.30
C LYS A 44 -3.08 10.53 -10.84
N THR A 45 -2.10 9.75 -10.39
CA THR A 45 -2.09 9.19 -9.03
C THR A 45 -0.69 8.79 -8.62
N ILE A 46 -0.54 8.46 -7.33
CA ILE A 46 0.64 7.82 -6.76
C ILE A 46 0.36 6.32 -6.65
N LEU A 47 1.31 5.50 -7.07
CA LEU A 47 1.24 4.04 -6.92
C LEU A 47 1.93 3.62 -5.62
N ASN A 48 1.23 2.84 -4.80
CA ASN A 48 1.84 2.12 -3.68
C ASN A 48 2.26 0.73 -4.17
N LEU A 49 3.56 0.50 -4.28
CA LEU A 49 4.13 -0.74 -4.81
C LEU A 49 4.34 -1.73 -3.67
N ASP A 50 3.43 -2.69 -3.55
CA ASP A 50 3.51 -3.77 -2.57
C ASP A 50 4.22 -4.99 -3.17
N ILE A 51 5.40 -5.31 -2.64
CA ILE A 51 6.20 -6.44 -3.10
C ILE A 51 5.59 -7.75 -2.59
N LYS A 52 5.25 -8.64 -3.51
CA LYS A 52 4.78 -9.99 -3.20
C LYS A 52 5.92 -11.02 -3.37
N ASP A 53 6.06 -11.56 -4.57
CA ASP A 53 7.00 -12.66 -4.84
C ASP A 53 8.25 -12.21 -5.64
N VAL A 54 8.45 -10.89 -5.81
CA VAL A 54 9.61 -10.35 -6.53
C VAL A 54 10.80 -10.24 -5.57
N PRO A 55 11.98 -10.77 -5.91
CA PRO A 55 13.20 -10.55 -5.15
C PRO A 55 13.52 -9.05 -5.01
N LEU A 56 14.02 -8.66 -3.83
CA LEU A 56 14.31 -7.26 -3.51
C LEU A 56 15.29 -6.62 -4.50
N GLU A 57 16.29 -7.40 -4.93
CA GLU A 57 17.31 -6.99 -5.90
C GLU A 57 16.68 -6.68 -7.26
N VAL A 58 15.79 -7.54 -7.74
CA VAL A 58 15.10 -7.36 -9.05
C VAL A 58 14.26 -6.09 -9.05
N MET A 59 13.57 -5.81 -7.93
CA MET A 59 12.80 -4.59 -7.80
C MET A 59 13.72 -3.37 -7.72
N ALA A 60 14.84 -3.45 -7.02
CA ALA A 60 15.80 -2.36 -6.92
C ALA A 60 16.42 -2.03 -8.30
N ASP A 61 16.83 -3.03 -9.07
CA ASP A 61 17.34 -2.85 -10.43
C ASP A 61 16.31 -2.21 -11.36
N PHE A 62 15.04 -2.63 -11.22
CA PHE A 62 13.93 -2.00 -11.94
C PHE A 62 13.76 -0.53 -11.57
N ILE A 63 13.84 -0.19 -10.28
CA ILE A 63 13.74 1.19 -9.78
C ILE A 63 14.90 2.06 -10.31
N GLU A 64 16.11 1.54 -10.32
CA GLU A 64 17.29 2.24 -10.85
C GLU A 64 17.18 2.49 -12.36
N THR A 65 16.58 1.56 -13.09
CA THR A 65 16.39 1.64 -14.55
C THR A 65 15.25 2.58 -14.93
N GLU A 66 14.06 2.38 -14.39
CA GLU A 66 12.84 3.12 -14.79
C GLU A 66 12.70 4.46 -14.06
N LYS A 67 13.40 4.67 -12.94
CA LYS A 67 13.43 5.91 -12.12
C LYS A 67 12.03 6.50 -11.87
N PRO A 68 11.08 5.70 -11.35
CA PRO A 68 9.72 6.16 -11.16
C PRO A 68 9.67 7.31 -10.15
N VAL A 69 8.80 8.30 -10.40
CA VAL A 69 8.71 9.53 -9.57
C VAL A 69 7.44 9.61 -8.71
N ASN A 70 6.39 8.88 -9.08
CA ASN A 70 5.08 8.92 -8.42
C ASN A 70 4.75 7.59 -7.76
N VAL A 71 5.69 7.06 -6.98
CA VAL A 71 5.56 5.79 -6.28
C VAL A 71 5.93 5.88 -4.81
N ILE A 72 5.28 5.04 -4.01
CA ILE A 72 5.60 4.72 -2.62
C ILE A 72 5.93 3.23 -2.58
N TYR A 73 6.98 2.83 -1.90
CA TYR A 73 7.38 1.43 -1.77
C TYR A 73 6.88 0.87 -0.43
N THR A 74 6.05 -0.17 -0.46
CA THR A 74 5.70 -0.89 0.76
C THR A 74 6.91 -1.67 1.25
N VAL A 75 7.27 -1.46 2.51
CA VAL A 75 8.37 -2.15 3.19
C VAL A 75 7.88 -2.69 4.54
N HIS A 76 8.31 -3.90 4.86
CA HIS A 76 7.86 -4.61 6.05
C HIS A 76 8.84 -4.47 7.23
N ASN A 77 10.03 -3.93 6.99
CA ASN A 77 11.04 -3.70 8.02
C ASN A 77 12.07 -2.64 7.58
N ALA A 78 12.82 -2.16 8.56
CA ALA A 78 13.81 -1.10 8.37
C ALA A 78 14.96 -1.50 7.42
N GLY A 79 15.32 -2.79 7.35
CA GLY A 79 16.36 -3.29 6.45
C GLY A 79 15.96 -3.14 4.98
N GLN A 80 14.70 -3.46 4.64
CA GLN A 80 14.19 -3.25 3.29
C GLN A 80 14.15 -1.75 2.93
N ALA A 81 13.70 -0.89 3.85
CA ALA A 81 13.69 0.55 3.63
C ALA A 81 15.11 1.08 3.38
N ARG A 82 16.09 0.65 4.20
CA ARG A 82 17.50 1.06 4.04
C ARG A 82 18.06 0.59 2.69
N TYR A 83 17.77 -0.65 2.28
CA TYR A 83 18.20 -1.21 1.01
C TYR A 83 17.76 -0.36 -0.20
N TYR A 84 16.51 0.12 -0.20
CA TYR A 84 16.01 1.02 -1.24
C TYR A 84 16.60 2.42 -1.12
N LEU A 85 16.69 2.96 0.10
CA LEU A 85 17.16 4.31 0.33
C LEU A 85 18.64 4.49 -0.11
N ASP A 86 19.47 3.45 0.03
CA ASP A 86 20.85 3.45 -0.43
C ASP A 86 20.98 3.58 -1.96
N ARG A 87 19.96 3.12 -2.71
CA ARG A 87 19.92 3.17 -4.19
C ARG A 87 19.12 4.36 -4.72
N LYS A 88 18.10 4.76 -4.00
CA LYS A 88 17.21 5.88 -4.33
C LYS A 88 17.01 6.75 -3.09
N PRO A 89 17.89 7.77 -2.88
CA PRO A 89 17.86 8.59 -1.66
C PRO A 89 16.57 9.39 -1.44
N ASP A 90 15.78 9.58 -2.48
CA ASP A 90 14.46 10.26 -2.46
C ASP A 90 13.27 9.27 -2.45
N ALA A 91 13.50 7.98 -2.19
CA ALA A 91 12.44 6.99 -2.13
C ALA A 91 11.44 7.30 -1.02
N MET A 92 10.14 7.16 -1.33
CA MET A 92 9.04 7.27 -0.37
C MET A 92 8.57 5.88 0.03
N PHE A 93 8.22 5.71 1.31
CA PHE A 93 7.88 4.40 1.86
C PHE A 93 6.51 4.35 2.52
N SER A 94 5.80 3.24 2.30
CA SER A 94 4.73 2.75 3.17
C SER A 94 5.34 1.70 4.10
N CYS A 95 5.67 2.12 5.33
CA CYS A 95 6.38 1.28 6.30
C CYS A 95 5.41 0.57 7.25
N TRP A 96 5.60 -0.72 7.49
CA TRP A 96 4.98 -1.37 8.61
C TRP A 96 5.58 -0.85 9.91
N CYS A 97 4.76 -0.14 10.71
CA CYS A 97 5.16 0.45 11.98
C CYS A 97 4.04 0.30 13.01
N LYS A 98 3.80 -0.95 13.45
CA LYS A 98 2.66 -1.36 14.27
C LYS A 98 2.94 -1.36 15.77
N ASN A 99 4.18 -1.10 16.17
CA ASN A 99 4.62 -1.09 17.55
C ASN A 99 5.89 -0.24 17.73
N ARG A 100 6.26 0.00 18.98
CA ARG A 100 7.42 0.83 19.34
C ARG A 100 8.75 0.23 18.88
N GLU A 101 8.91 -1.08 18.87
CA GLU A 101 10.13 -1.74 18.40
C GLU A 101 10.36 -1.49 16.90
N GLU A 102 9.32 -1.61 16.07
CA GLU A 102 9.39 -1.31 14.65
C GLU A 102 9.78 0.17 14.42
N PHE A 103 9.17 1.11 15.16
CA PHE A 103 9.54 2.53 15.13
C PHE A 103 11.04 2.73 15.44
N ASP A 104 11.52 2.19 16.56
CA ASP A 104 12.92 2.33 16.97
C ASP A 104 13.88 1.71 15.95
N ASN A 105 13.49 0.64 15.26
CA ASN A 105 14.29 0.03 14.20
C ASN A 105 14.43 0.93 12.97
N TYR A 106 13.36 1.66 12.57
CA TYR A 106 13.45 2.66 11.48
C TYR A 106 14.34 3.84 11.89
N GLU A 107 14.26 4.32 13.13
CA GLU A 107 15.16 5.37 13.64
C GLU A 107 16.63 4.93 13.61
N LYS A 108 16.93 3.74 14.16
CA LYS A 108 18.29 3.17 14.16
C LYS A 108 18.85 2.97 12.74
N ALA A 109 18.00 2.63 11.78
CA ALA A 109 18.40 2.49 10.39
C ALA A 109 18.57 3.82 9.67
N GLY A 110 18.27 4.95 10.33
CA GLY A 110 18.41 6.30 9.74
C GLY A 110 17.44 6.54 8.58
N ILE A 111 16.22 5.98 8.64
CA ILE A 111 15.19 6.23 7.63
C ILE A 111 14.59 7.62 7.88
N PRO A 112 14.64 8.55 6.90
CA PRO A 112 14.11 9.89 7.08
C PRO A 112 12.59 9.87 7.20
N TRP A 113 12.04 10.25 8.35
CA TRP A 113 10.59 10.23 8.61
C TRP A 113 9.76 11.02 7.60
N LYS A 114 10.30 12.09 7.02
CA LYS A 114 9.64 12.85 5.92
C LYS A 114 9.37 12.03 4.65
N GLN A 115 9.95 10.86 4.52
CA GLN A 115 9.79 9.94 3.40
C GLN A 115 8.89 8.75 3.76
N VAL A 116 8.25 8.77 4.93
CA VAL A 116 7.48 7.64 5.47
C VAL A 116 6.01 7.99 5.63
N MET A 117 5.16 7.07 5.20
CA MET A 117 3.79 6.86 5.66
C MET A 117 3.77 5.55 6.46
N ALA A 118 3.21 5.54 7.66
CA ALA A 118 3.26 4.39 8.54
C ALA A 118 1.97 3.57 8.49
N TYR A 119 2.06 2.31 8.05
CA TYR A 119 0.98 1.34 8.25
C TYR A 119 1.01 0.87 9.70
N VAL A 120 -0.01 1.25 10.47
CA VAL A 120 -0.09 0.98 11.92
C VAL A 120 -1.00 -0.22 12.27
N GLY A 121 -1.63 -0.84 11.27
CA GLY A 121 -2.48 -2.03 11.43
C GLY A 121 -3.86 -1.88 10.77
N PRO A 122 -4.77 -2.82 11.03
CA PRO A 122 -6.11 -2.80 10.43
C PRO A 122 -7.06 -1.78 11.06
N LYS A 123 -6.66 -1.16 12.18
CA LYS A 123 -7.41 -0.11 12.90
C LYS A 123 -6.49 0.66 13.84
N MET A 124 -6.89 1.87 14.20
CA MET A 124 -6.27 2.60 15.31
C MET A 124 -6.62 1.92 16.65
N LYS A 125 -5.67 1.90 17.58
CA LYS A 125 -5.82 1.27 18.91
C LYS A 125 -5.48 2.26 19.99
N PRO A 126 -6.37 2.53 20.96
CA PRO A 126 -6.11 3.50 22.03
C PRO A 126 -4.82 3.24 22.81
N GLU A 127 -4.47 1.96 23.04
CA GLU A 127 -3.25 1.56 23.74
C GLU A 127 -1.96 1.89 22.98
N GLN A 128 -2.06 2.18 21.68
CA GLN A 128 -0.93 2.57 20.84
C GLN A 128 -0.83 4.08 20.60
N GLN A 129 -1.65 4.90 21.25
CA GLN A 129 -1.62 6.35 21.13
C GLN A 129 -0.20 6.95 21.26
N PRO A 130 0.66 6.49 22.21
CA PRO A 130 2.03 7.00 22.31
C PRO A 130 2.88 6.77 21.04
N LEU A 131 2.64 5.68 20.29
CA LEU A 131 3.27 5.43 18.99
C LEU A 131 2.77 6.42 17.94
N TYR A 132 1.45 6.61 17.84
CA TYR A 132 0.84 7.53 16.87
C TYR A 132 1.31 8.98 17.12
N ASP A 133 1.38 9.40 18.40
CA ASP A 133 1.91 10.71 18.76
C ASP A 133 3.39 10.87 18.37
N ALA A 134 4.18 9.80 18.48
CA ALA A 134 5.58 9.81 18.05
C ALA A 134 5.71 9.93 16.54
N LEU A 135 4.89 9.20 15.77
CA LEU A 135 4.84 9.29 14.31
C LEU A 135 4.40 10.69 13.87
N HIS A 136 3.33 11.22 14.43
CA HIS A 136 2.81 12.57 14.09
C HIS A 136 3.82 13.68 14.43
N ARG A 137 4.55 13.60 15.56
CA ARG A 137 5.63 14.57 15.88
C ARG A 137 6.74 14.58 14.83
N ASN A 138 6.94 13.48 14.12
CA ASN A 138 7.88 13.37 13.00
C ASN A 138 7.25 13.70 11.64
N GLY A 139 5.98 14.16 11.61
CA GLY A 139 5.25 14.50 10.40
C GLY A 139 4.79 13.28 9.58
N VAL A 140 4.73 12.10 10.20
CA VAL A 140 4.35 10.84 9.56
C VAL A 140 2.85 10.64 9.67
N MET A 141 2.20 10.34 8.53
CA MET A 141 0.79 9.94 8.48
C MET A 141 0.63 8.49 8.94
N CYS A 142 -0.38 8.24 9.78
CA CYS A 142 -0.76 6.90 10.22
C CYS A 142 -1.83 6.32 9.28
N MET A 143 -1.49 5.25 8.58
CA MET A 143 -2.39 4.53 7.68
C MET A 143 -2.91 3.27 8.35
N ILE A 144 -4.22 3.02 8.20
CA ILE A 144 -4.84 1.73 8.50
C ILE A 144 -5.30 1.05 7.21
N SER A 145 -5.45 -0.29 7.24
CA SER A 145 -6.05 -1.05 6.14
C SER A 145 -7.32 -1.74 6.61
N VAL A 146 -8.45 -1.41 6.01
CA VAL A 146 -9.73 -2.07 6.28
C VAL A 146 -9.97 -3.29 5.39
N ALA A 147 -9.04 -3.58 4.44
CA ALA A 147 -9.12 -4.72 3.54
C ALA A 147 -9.22 -6.08 4.27
N PRO A 148 -8.47 -6.36 5.35
CA PRO A 148 -8.60 -7.62 6.08
C PRO A 148 -9.84 -7.68 7.01
N THR A 149 -10.56 -6.58 7.21
CA THR A 149 -11.68 -6.44 8.15
C THR A 149 -12.98 -6.08 7.44
N HIS A 150 -13.29 -4.79 7.34
CA HIS A 150 -14.59 -4.30 6.85
C HIS A 150 -14.84 -4.58 5.38
N ASP A 151 -13.80 -4.66 4.54
CA ASP A 151 -13.95 -5.02 3.13
C ASP A 151 -14.46 -6.46 2.93
N ARG A 152 -14.30 -7.31 3.94
CA ARG A 152 -14.81 -8.70 3.93
C ARG A 152 -16.27 -8.83 4.36
N ALA A 153 -16.91 -7.76 4.81
CA ALA A 153 -18.33 -7.77 5.13
C ALA A 153 -19.18 -8.09 3.89
N LYS A 154 -20.32 -8.72 4.08
CA LYS A 154 -21.14 -9.25 2.97
C LYS A 154 -21.86 -8.18 2.18
N THR A 155 -22.29 -7.11 2.84
CA THR A 155 -23.08 -6.04 2.24
C THR A 155 -22.35 -4.72 2.24
N GLU A 156 -22.69 -3.83 1.30
CA GLU A 156 -22.14 -2.46 1.27
C GLU A 156 -22.52 -1.66 2.51
N THR A 157 -23.72 -1.88 3.03
CA THR A 157 -24.18 -1.25 4.28
C THR A 157 -23.30 -1.62 5.48
N GLU A 158 -22.93 -2.90 5.62
CA GLU A 158 -22.02 -3.34 6.68
C GLU A 158 -20.61 -2.76 6.49
N LYS A 159 -20.12 -2.70 5.25
CA LYS A 159 -18.82 -2.09 4.93
C LYS A 159 -18.81 -0.61 5.32
N THR A 160 -19.79 0.17 4.86
CA THR A 160 -19.87 1.61 5.13
C THR A 160 -20.03 1.93 6.60
N ALA A 161 -20.81 1.13 7.35
CA ALA A 161 -20.91 1.26 8.81
C ALA A 161 -19.54 1.02 9.49
N GLY A 162 -18.80 0.01 9.05
CA GLY A 162 -17.43 -0.25 9.49
C GLY A 162 -16.47 0.90 9.17
N TYR A 163 -16.51 1.42 7.95
CA TYR A 163 -15.68 2.56 7.55
C TYR A 163 -15.96 3.81 8.38
N GLN A 164 -17.24 4.13 8.63
CA GLN A 164 -17.61 5.27 9.48
C GLN A 164 -17.09 5.10 10.91
N SER A 165 -17.07 3.87 11.44
CA SER A 165 -16.49 3.56 12.74
C SER A 165 -14.98 3.83 12.74
N GLU A 166 -14.23 3.40 11.71
CA GLU A 166 -12.78 3.62 11.64
C GLU A 166 -12.45 5.10 11.40
N ILE A 167 -13.22 5.83 10.56
CA ILE A 167 -13.06 7.28 10.37
C ILE A 167 -13.13 8.01 11.72
N SER A 168 -14.03 7.60 12.62
CA SER A 168 -14.17 8.23 13.95
C SER A 168 -12.93 8.08 14.83
N THR A 169 -12.05 7.11 14.56
CA THR A 169 -10.75 6.92 15.25
C THR A 169 -9.64 7.81 14.71
N ARG A 170 -9.91 8.57 13.63
CA ARG A 170 -9.02 9.56 13.01
C ARG A 170 -7.69 9.02 12.49
N PRO A 171 -7.67 7.96 11.67
CA PRO A 171 -6.49 7.65 10.89
C PRO A 171 -6.26 8.76 9.85
N ASP A 172 -5.00 8.99 9.46
CA ASP A 172 -4.70 9.96 8.40
C ASP A 172 -4.99 9.40 7.01
N VAL A 173 -4.84 8.07 6.84
CA VAL A 173 -5.07 7.36 5.58
C VAL A 173 -5.81 6.05 5.86
N ILE A 174 -6.78 5.72 5.01
CA ILE A 174 -7.48 4.42 5.02
C ILE A 174 -7.25 3.72 3.69
N GLU A 175 -6.68 2.53 3.74
CA GLU A 175 -6.57 1.62 2.60
C GLU A 175 -7.82 0.73 2.52
N THR A 176 -8.43 0.62 1.33
CA THR A 176 -9.62 -0.19 1.06
C THR A 176 -9.65 -0.68 -0.39
N ASP A 177 -10.29 -1.85 -0.62
CA ASP A 177 -10.63 -2.37 -1.95
C ASP A 177 -11.87 -1.70 -2.56
N TYR A 178 -12.62 -0.89 -1.76
CA TYR A 178 -13.91 -0.30 -2.15
C TYR A 178 -13.94 1.23 -1.92
N PRO A 179 -13.02 2.00 -2.51
CA PRO A 179 -12.91 3.43 -2.23
C PRO A 179 -14.18 4.22 -2.60
N TYR A 180 -14.97 3.74 -3.56
CA TYR A 180 -16.23 4.38 -3.94
C TYR A 180 -17.29 4.38 -2.83
N LEU A 181 -17.21 3.45 -1.85
CA LEU A 181 -18.13 3.40 -0.71
C LEU A 181 -17.85 4.47 0.35
N PHE A 182 -16.75 5.22 0.21
CA PHE A 182 -16.49 6.40 1.05
C PHE A 182 -17.26 7.64 0.59
N GLN A 183 -17.89 7.59 -0.59
CA GLN A 183 -18.74 8.66 -1.08
C GLN A 183 -19.95 8.85 -0.14
N GLY A 184 -20.09 10.06 0.44
CA GLY A 184 -21.17 10.37 1.37
C GLY A 184 -20.91 10.01 2.84
N LEU A 185 -19.74 9.46 3.18
CA LEU A 185 -19.33 9.31 4.58
C LEU A 185 -18.85 10.66 5.15
N ASP A 186 -19.07 10.85 6.44
CA ASP A 186 -18.59 12.04 7.13
C ASP A 186 -17.09 11.89 7.45
N LEU A 187 -16.25 12.55 6.69
CA LEU A 187 -14.79 12.56 6.84
C LEU A 187 -14.27 13.65 7.79
N THR A 188 -15.16 14.44 8.39
CA THR A 188 -14.78 15.64 9.17
C THR A 188 -14.69 15.41 10.68
N LYS A 189 -14.98 14.22 11.17
CA LYS A 189 -15.01 13.89 12.61
C LYS A 189 -13.73 13.29 13.12
#